data_6919f17bd269dd1838f9c9ea6be2b26c
#
_entry.id   6919f17bd269dd1838f9c9ea6be2b26c
#
_cell.length_a   1.000
_cell.length_b   1.000
_cell.length_c   1.000
_cell.angle_alpha   90.00
_cell.angle_beta   90.00
_cell.angle_gamma   90.00
#
_symmetry.space_group_name_H-M   'P 1'
#
loop_
_entity.id
_entity.type
_entity.pdbx_description
1 polymer ?
#
loop_
_entity_poly.entity_id
_entity_poly.type
_entity_poly.pdbx_seq_one_letter_code
_entity_poly.pdbx_strand_id
1 'polypeptide(L)'
;KMISDWKNDLILPEQAHTTCETQEDVQFAHLYQLYERNIRAYNAVDFDDLIVLPTRLLQENAEVRDKWQNRVRYLLVDEYQDTNTAQYILVKLLVGVMGQFTAVGDDDQSIYAWRGAKPENMALLKEDFPNLKVIKLEQNYRSTSRILKAANHVIENNPPYAIIFK
;
A
#
# COMPACT_ATOMS: atom_id res chain seq x y z
N LYS A 1 -0.48 -17.18 1.89
CA LYS A 1 -0.45 -15.89 2.59
C LYS A 1 0.98 -15.36 2.68
N MET A 2 1.91 -16.05 3.32
CA MET A 2 3.29 -15.60 3.54
C MET A 2 4.00 -15.13 2.26
N ILE A 3 3.90 -15.87 1.14
CA ILE A 3 4.47 -15.45 -0.15
C ILE A 3 3.85 -14.13 -0.62
N SER A 4 2.54 -13.97 -0.52
CA SER A 4 1.85 -12.73 -0.85
C SER A 4 2.31 -11.57 0.05
N ASP A 5 2.48 -11.81 1.35
CA ASP A 5 2.96 -10.80 2.30
C ASP A 5 4.39 -10.33 1.90
N TRP A 6 5.31 -11.26 1.60
CA TRP A 6 6.64 -10.91 1.09
C TRP A 6 6.59 -10.12 -0.21
N LYS A 7 5.76 -10.55 -1.19
CA LYS A 7 5.58 -9.83 -2.46
C LYS A 7 5.09 -8.40 -2.21
N ASN A 8 4.08 -8.25 -1.39
CA ASN A 8 3.49 -6.94 -1.07
C ASN A 8 4.43 -6.01 -0.28
N ASP A 9 5.41 -6.58 0.43
CA ASP A 9 6.51 -5.84 1.06
C ASP A 9 7.74 -5.69 0.14
N LEU A 10 7.64 -6.07 -1.13
CA LEU A 10 8.71 -6.02 -2.14
C LEU A 10 9.95 -6.86 -1.77
N ILE A 11 9.77 -7.85 -0.90
CA ILE A 11 10.83 -8.78 -0.52
C ILE A 11 10.98 -9.84 -1.63
N LEU A 12 12.18 -9.93 -2.17
CA LEU A 12 12.50 -10.91 -3.21
C LEU A 12 12.60 -12.33 -2.66
N PRO A 13 12.39 -13.37 -3.50
CA PRO A 13 12.59 -14.75 -3.07
C PRO A 13 13.97 -15.00 -2.44
N GLU A 14 15.01 -14.36 -2.97
CA GLU A 14 16.40 -14.47 -2.46
C GLU A 14 16.57 -13.79 -1.10
N GLN A 15 15.76 -12.77 -0.81
CA GLN A 15 15.79 -12.00 0.43
C GLN A 15 14.90 -12.60 1.52
N ALA A 16 13.88 -13.38 1.14
CA ALA A 16 12.91 -13.94 2.09
C ALA A 16 13.56 -14.72 3.23
N HIS A 17 14.67 -15.41 2.98
CA HIS A 17 15.40 -16.12 4.03
C HIS A 17 15.94 -15.20 5.14
N THR A 18 16.24 -13.94 4.85
CA THR A 18 16.76 -12.98 5.85
C THR A 18 15.69 -12.48 6.81
N THR A 19 14.42 -12.68 6.48
CA THR A 19 13.27 -12.28 7.29
C THR A 19 12.66 -13.44 8.07
N CYS A 20 13.21 -14.66 7.95
CA CYS A 20 12.71 -15.84 8.59
C CYS A 20 13.08 -15.85 10.09
N GLU A 21 12.10 -16.06 10.95
CA GLU A 21 12.28 -16.20 12.39
C GLU A 21 12.16 -17.65 12.84
N THR A 22 11.45 -18.47 12.08
CA THR A 22 11.18 -19.88 12.39
C THR A 22 11.67 -20.81 11.29
N GLN A 23 11.82 -22.09 11.61
CA GLN A 23 12.17 -23.11 10.63
C GLN A 23 11.05 -23.32 9.58
N GLU A 24 9.81 -23.04 9.93
CA GLU A 24 8.67 -23.04 9.02
C GLU A 24 8.80 -21.92 8.00
N ASP A 25 9.19 -20.72 8.41
CA ASP A 25 9.42 -19.59 7.52
C ASP A 25 10.50 -19.89 6.48
N VAL A 26 11.56 -20.59 6.87
CA VAL A 26 12.62 -21.02 5.95
C VAL A 26 12.07 -21.96 4.88
N GLN A 27 11.15 -22.86 5.24
CA GLN A 27 10.49 -23.72 4.25
C GLN A 27 9.63 -22.90 3.28
N PHE A 28 8.86 -21.93 3.79
CA PHE A 28 8.08 -21.04 2.95
C PHE A 28 8.95 -20.17 2.04
N ALA A 29 10.12 -19.69 2.49
CA ALA A 29 11.07 -18.97 1.65
C ALA A 29 11.57 -19.83 0.49
N HIS A 30 11.85 -21.11 0.74
CA HIS A 30 12.20 -22.06 -0.30
C HIS A 30 11.04 -22.30 -1.28
N LEU A 31 9.82 -22.46 -0.78
CA LEU A 31 8.62 -22.58 -1.60
C LEU A 31 8.38 -21.32 -2.43
N TYR A 32 8.69 -20.14 -1.92
CA TYR A 32 8.57 -18.89 -2.67
C TYR A 32 9.50 -18.87 -3.88
N GLN A 33 10.76 -19.31 -3.73
CA GLN A 33 11.68 -19.43 -4.85
C GLN A 33 11.17 -20.40 -5.93
N LEU A 34 10.65 -21.56 -5.52
CA LEU A 34 10.07 -22.53 -6.45
C LEU A 34 8.82 -21.99 -7.14
N TYR A 35 7.95 -21.30 -6.41
CA TYR A 35 6.74 -20.67 -6.90
C TYR A 35 7.05 -19.65 -7.99
N GLU A 36 7.94 -18.70 -7.72
CA GLU A 36 8.36 -17.69 -8.69
C GLU A 36 8.98 -18.30 -9.94
N ARG A 37 9.85 -19.30 -9.77
CA ARG A 37 10.44 -20.00 -10.91
C ARG A 37 9.39 -20.65 -11.79
N ASN A 38 8.37 -21.29 -11.20
CA ASN A 38 7.30 -21.93 -11.95
C ASN A 38 6.41 -20.92 -12.67
N ILE A 39 5.97 -19.85 -12.00
CA ILE A 39 5.18 -18.78 -12.63
C ILE A 39 5.92 -18.22 -13.85
N ARG A 40 7.21 -17.91 -13.71
CA ARG A 40 8.04 -17.42 -14.82
C ARG A 40 8.16 -18.43 -15.95
N ALA A 41 8.30 -19.72 -15.63
CA ALA A 41 8.38 -20.78 -16.64
C ALA A 41 7.09 -20.91 -17.46
N TYR A 42 5.93 -20.63 -16.85
CA TYR A 42 4.64 -20.57 -17.53
C TYR A 42 4.36 -19.24 -18.21
N ASN A 43 5.28 -18.27 -18.15
CA ASN A 43 5.08 -16.89 -18.62
C ASN A 43 3.79 -16.28 -18.05
N ALA A 44 3.53 -16.54 -16.79
CA ALA A 44 2.35 -16.11 -16.05
C ALA A 44 2.72 -15.13 -14.94
N VAL A 45 1.73 -14.43 -14.43
CA VAL A 45 1.80 -13.53 -13.28
C VAL A 45 0.61 -13.82 -12.35
N ASP A 46 0.79 -13.62 -11.07
CA ASP A 46 -0.31 -13.63 -10.11
C ASP A 46 -0.86 -12.21 -9.86
N PHE A 47 -1.84 -12.10 -8.97
CA PHE A 47 -2.44 -10.79 -8.67
C PHE A 47 -1.47 -9.83 -7.98
N ASP A 48 -0.58 -10.33 -7.13
CA ASP A 48 0.42 -9.50 -6.46
C ASP A 48 1.43 -8.95 -7.47
N ASP A 49 1.80 -9.74 -8.47
CA ASP A 49 2.70 -9.35 -9.53
C ASP A 49 2.19 -8.16 -10.36
N LEU A 50 0.87 -7.99 -10.49
CA LEU A 50 0.29 -6.85 -11.19
C LEU A 50 0.65 -5.50 -10.55
N ILE A 51 1.03 -5.50 -9.30
CA ILE A 51 1.51 -4.32 -8.56
C ILE A 51 3.02 -4.36 -8.38
N VAL A 52 3.56 -5.51 -7.98
CA VAL A 52 4.97 -5.66 -7.63
C VAL A 52 5.89 -5.48 -8.84
N LEU A 53 5.57 -6.09 -9.98
CA LEU A 53 6.41 -6.00 -11.18
C LEU A 53 6.47 -4.57 -11.76
N PRO A 54 5.35 -3.84 -11.93
CA PRO A 54 5.41 -2.43 -12.32
C PRO A 54 6.18 -1.57 -11.31
N THR A 55 6.00 -1.80 -10.01
CA THR A 55 6.71 -1.05 -8.98
C THR A 55 8.22 -1.22 -9.12
N ARG A 56 8.68 -2.46 -9.24
CA ARG A 56 10.10 -2.78 -9.45
C ARG A 56 10.64 -2.21 -10.76
N LEU A 57 9.88 -2.34 -11.85
CA LEU A 57 10.27 -1.77 -13.13
C LEU A 57 10.53 -0.26 -13.02
N LEU A 58 9.64 0.47 -12.32
CA LEU A 58 9.78 1.90 -12.12
C LEU A 58 10.92 2.26 -11.12
N GLN A 59 11.23 1.38 -10.17
CA GLN A 59 12.39 1.56 -9.29
C GLN A 59 13.72 1.40 -10.04
N GLU A 60 13.81 0.35 -10.85
CA GLU A 60 15.06 -0.09 -11.48
C GLU A 60 15.34 0.65 -12.80
N ASN A 61 14.31 1.20 -13.46
CA ASN A 61 14.45 1.84 -14.76
C ASN A 61 13.99 3.31 -14.75
N ALA A 62 14.96 4.22 -14.69
CA ALA A 62 14.70 5.65 -14.65
C ALA A 62 13.96 6.15 -15.90
N GLU A 63 14.33 5.67 -17.10
CA GLU A 63 13.71 6.09 -18.37
C GLU A 63 12.21 5.74 -18.41
N VAL A 64 11.86 4.50 -17.98
CA VAL A 64 10.47 4.07 -17.90
C VAL A 64 9.71 4.87 -16.85
N ARG A 65 10.33 5.12 -15.70
CA ARG A 65 9.75 5.95 -14.63
C ARG A 65 9.47 7.36 -15.12
N ASP A 66 10.43 8.02 -15.73
CA ASP A 66 10.28 9.38 -16.26
C ASP A 66 9.18 9.46 -17.32
N LYS A 67 9.11 8.46 -18.20
CA LYS A 67 8.04 8.34 -19.18
C LYS A 67 6.64 8.29 -18.52
N TRP A 68 6.50 7.48 -17.49
CA TRP A 68 5.21 7.35 -16.79
C TRP A 68 4.87 8.57 -15.95
N GLN A 69 5.83 9.19 -15.26
CA GLN A 69 5.65 10.45 -14.54
C GLN A 69 5.21 11.59 -15.46
N ASN A 70 5.76 11.67 -16.67
CA ASN A 70 5.34 12.66 -17.68
C ASN A 70 3.95 12.37 -18.25
N ARG A 71 3.52 11.11 -18.27
CA ARG A 71 2.21 10.70 -18.76
C ARG A 71 1.11 10.88 -17.72
N VAL A 72 1.39 10.53 -16.46
CA VAL A 72 0.47 10.69 -15.32
C VAL A 72 0.59 12.11 -14.78
N ARG A 73 -0.20 13.02 -15.32
CA ARG A 73 -0.15 14.43 -14.89
C ARG A 73 -0.79 14.69 -13.55
N TYR A 74 -1.76 13.88 -13.15
CA TYR A 74 -2.46 13.96 -11.88
C TYR A 74 -2.96 12.56 -11.50
N LEU A 75 -2.69 12.13 -10.27
CA LEU A 75 -3.09 10.83 -9.74
C LEU A 75 -4.20 11.01 -8.71
N LEU A 76 -5.26 10.24 -8.83
CA LEU A 76 -6.32 10.14 -7.83
C LEU A 76 -6.25 8.75 -7.20
N VAL A 77 -6.14 8.69 -5.89
CA VAL A 77 -6.13 7.42 -5.14
C VAL A 77 -7.24 7.47 -4.10
N ASP A 78 -8.12 6.48 -4.17
CA ASP A 78 -9.21 6.30 -3.22
C ASP A 78 -8.89 5.16 -2.23
N GLU A 79 -9.58 5.13 -1.10
CA GLU A 79 -9.42 4.12 -0.04
C GLU A 79 -7.94 3.93 0.36
N TYR A 80 -7.24 5.04 0.55
CA TYR A 80 -5.78 5.03 0.74
C TYR A 80 -5.33 4.25 1.98
N GLN A 81 -6.17 4.14 3.03
CA GLN A 81 -5.92 3.35 4.23
C GLN A 81 -5.75 1.86 3.97
N ASP A 82 -6.24 1.37 2.82
CA ASP A 82 -6.17 -0.04 2.44
C ASP A 82 -4.94 -0.38 1.59
N THR A 83 -4.04 0.59 1.37
CA THR A 83 -2.82 0.37 0.61
C THR A 83 -1.78 -0.46 1.38
N ASN A 84 -1.12 -1.38 0.67
CA ASN A 84 0.07 -2.09 1.15
C ASN A 84 1.36 -1.35 0.77
N THR A 85 2.51 -1.88 1.19
CA THR A 85 3.82 -1.26 0.92
C THR A 85 4.11 -1.11 -0.58
N ALA A 86 3.85 -2.14 -1.38
CA ALA A 86 4.12 -2.10 -2.83
C ALA A 86 3.25 -1.04 -3.52
N GLN A 87 1.97 -0.95 -3.17
CA GLN A 87 1.04 0.06 -3.69
C GLN A 87 1.46 1.47 -3.28
N TYR A 88 1.85 1.67 -2.02
CA TYR A 88 2.37 2.95 -1.54
C TYR A 88 3.59 3.40 -2.36
N ILE A 89 4.57 2.52 -2.56
CA ILE A 89 5.78 2.82 -3.33
C ILE A 89 5.43 3.08 -4.80
N LEU A 90 4.50 2.32 -5.39
CA LEU A 90 4.02 2.56 -6.76
C LEU A 90 3.44 3.96 -6.92
N VAL A 91 2.60 4.41 -5.97
CA VAL A 91 2.04 5.77 -5.96
C VAL A 91 3.18 6.81 -5.94
N LYS A 92 4.15 6.66 -5.04
CA LYS A 92 5.31 7.59 -4.97
C LYS A 92 6.09 7.65 -6.29
N LEU A 93 6.33 6.50 -6.92
CA LEU A 93 7.07 6.42 -8.18
C LEU A 93 6.31 7.06 -9.34
N LEU A 94 4.99 6.94 -9.37
CA LEU A 94 4.14 7.55 -10.40
C LEU A 94 3.97 9.06 -10.22
N VAL A 95 3.82 9.50 -8.98
CA VAL A 95 3.64 10.92 -8.64
C VAL A 95 4.94 11.71 -8.85
N GLY A 96 6.07 11.12 -8.51
CA GLY A 96 7.39 11.76 -8.61
C GLY A 96 7.54 13.01 -7.74
N VAL A 97 8.56 13.80 -8.06
CA VAL A 97 8.92 15.00 -7.28
C VAL A 97 7.89 16.13 -7.44
N MET A 98 7.18 16.20 -8.56
CA MET A 98 6.18 17.22 -8.83
C MET A 98 4.91 17.07 -7.99
N GLY A 99 4.66 15.90 -7.43
CA GLY A 99 3.69 15.66 -6.37
C GLY A 99 2.23 16.00 -6.70
N GLN A 100 1.80 15.85 -7.95
CA GLN A 100 0.42 16.17 -8.31
C GLN A 100 -0.50 14.98 -8.11
N PHE A 101 -1.08 14.87 -6.92
CA PHE A 101 -2.02 13.80 -6.60
C PHE A 101 -3.03 14.24 -5.54
N THR A 102 -4.11 13.49 -5.45
CA THR A 102 -5.05 13.52 -4.33
C THR A 102 -5.24 12.10 -3.83
N ALA A 103 -5.01 11.90 -2.54
CA ALA A 103 -5.35 10.66 -1.84
C ALA A 103 -6.56 10.90 -0.94
N VAL A 104 -7.55 10.03 -1.02
CA VAL A 104 -8.73 10.04 -0.16
C VAL A 104 -8.71 8.77 0.69
N GLY A 105 -8.97 8.90 1.98
CA GLY A 105 -8.99 7.77 2.89
C GLY A 105 -9.51 8.15 4.26
N ASP A 106 -9.78 7.13 5.05
CA ASP A 106 -10.28 7.22 6.41
C ASP A 106 -9.63 6.08 7.22
N ASP A 107 -8.73 6.43 8.12
CA ASP A 107 -7.99 5.46 8.94
C ASP A 107 -8.90 4.64 9.86
N ASP A 108 -10.03 5.20 10.29
CA ASP A 108 -11.05 4.48 11.06
C ASP A 108 -11.78 3.39 10.25
N GLN A 109 -11.67 3.40 8.92
CA GLN A 109 -12.22 2.40 8.02
C GLN A 109 -11.19 1.33 7.58
N SER A 110 -9.99 1.32 8.11
CA SER A 110 -8.95 0.35 7.78
C SER A 110 -9.27 -1.03 8.38
N ILE A 111 -9.88 -1.91 7.57
CA ILE A 111 -10.27 -3.27 7.96
C ILE A 111 -9.57 -4.37 7.16
N TYR A 112 -8.63 -4.01 6.28
CA TYR A 112 -7.95 -4.95 5.38
C TYR A 112 -6.50 -5.26 5.78
N ALA A 113 -6.12 -5.10 7.06
CA ALA A 113 -4.79 -5.47 7.56
C ALA A 113 -4.46 -6.95 7.27
N TRP A 114 -5.45 -7.84 7.29
CA TRP A 114 -5.28 -9.25 6.93
C TRP A 114 -4.93 -9.50 5.45
N ARG A 115 -5.12 -8.49 4.58
CA ARG A 115 -4.65 -8.45 3.18
C ARG A 115 -3.34 -7.67 3.00
N GLY A 116 -2.68 -7.29 4.08
CA GLY A 116 -1.43 -6.52 4.04
C GLY A 116 -1.61 -5.01 3.95
N ALA A 117 -2.83 -4.48 4.13
CA ALA A 117 -3.06 -3.05 4.23
C ALA A 117 -2.29 -2.47 5.43
N LYS A 118 -1.67 -1.30 5.22
CA LYS A 118 -0.88 -0.58 6.22
C LYS A 118 -1.43 0.85 6.36
N PRO A 119 -2.35 1.10 7.31
CA PRO A 119 -2.90 2.44 7.53
C PRO A 119 -1.81 3.47 7.86
N GLU A 120 -0.66 3.02 8.36
CA GLU A 120 0.54 3.84 8.58
C GLU A 120 1.03 4.53 7.30
N ASN A 121 0.72 4.00 6.11
CA ASN A 121 1.03 4.63 4.83
C ASN A 121 0.43 6.04 4.72
N MET A 122 -0.69 6.31 5.40
CA MET A 122 -1.27 7.66 5.47
C MET A 122 -0.36 8.62 6.23
N ALA A 123 0.32 8.15 7.28
CA ALA A 123 1.27 8.94 8.04
C ALA A 123 2.49 9.32 7.19
N LEU A 124 3.01 8.36 6.44
CA LEU A 124 4.18 8.55 5.59
C LEU A 124 3.96 9.61 4.49
N LEU A 125 2.71 9.86 4.08
CA LEU A 125 2.42 10.91 3.09
C LEU A 125 2.90 12.30 3.53
N LYS A 126 2.79 12.63 4.81
CA LYS A 126 3.29 13.94 5.31
C LYS A 126 4.80 14.04 5.31
N GLU A 127 5.47 12.92 5.57
CA GLU A 127 6.93 12.85 5.59
C GLU A 127 7.48 12.95 4.17
N ASP A 128 6.88 12.19 3.24
CA ASP A 128 7.32 12.12 1.85
C ASP A 128 6.91 13.34 1.01
N PHE A 129 5.81 14.00 1.37
CA PHE A 129 5.27 15.16 0.68
C PHE A 129 5.07 16.34 1.65
N PRO A 130 6.12 17.10 1.98
CA PRO A 130 6.05 18.17 2.98
C PRO A 130 5.03 19.28 2.67
N ASN A 131 4.71 19.47 1.38
CA ASN A 131 3.72 20.45 0.90
C ASN A 131 2.30 19.89 0.83
N LEU A 132 2.06 18.68 1.36
CA LEU A 132 0.75 18.04 1.34
C LEU A 132 -0.28 18.89 2.10
N LYS A 133 -1.38 19.23 1.41
CA LYS A 133 -2.52 19.90 2.02
C LYS A 133 -3.53 18.86 2.48
N VAL A 134 -3.77 18.80 3.77
CA VAL A 134 -4.79 17.94 4.36
C VAL A 134 -6.12 18.69 4.44
N ILE A 135 -7.18 18.07 3.93
CA ILE A 135 -8.55 18.59 3.97
C ILE A 135 -9.42 17.56 4.68
N LYS A 136 -10.06 17.97 5.78
CA LYS A 136 -11.01 17.13 6.50
C LYS A 136 -12.41 17.27 5.91
N LEU A 137 -13.04 16.14 5.58
CA LEU A 137 -14.43 16.07 5.12
C LEU A 137 -15.31 15.63 6.27
N GLU A 138 -15.75 16.58 7.09
CA GLU A 138 -16.47 16.32 8.36
C GLU A 138 -17.99 16.11 8.18
N GLN A 139 -18.55 16.60 7.08
CA GLN A 139 -19.99 16.50 6.83
C GLN A 139 -20.35 15.15 6.22
N ASN A 140 -21.12 14.34 6.93
CA ASN A 140 -21.63 13.07 6.42
C ASN A 140 -23.02 13.26 5.78
N TYR A 141 -23.15 12.77 4.54
CA TYR A 141 -24.38 12.83 3.74
C TYR A 141 -25.04 11.46 3.54
N ARG A 142 -24.38 10.39 4.00
CA ARG A 142 -24.81 8.99 3.77
C ARG A 142 -25.72 8.45 4.87
N SER A 143 -25.39 8.74 6.12
CA SER A 143 -26.00 8.10 7.28
C SER A 143 -26.68 9.10 8.23
N THR A 144 -27.71 8.64 8.93
CA THR A 144 -28.39 9.45 9.96
C THR A 144 -27.49 9.64 11.19
N SER A 145 -27.77 10.68 11.97
CA SER A 145 -27.01 11.00 13.18
C SER A 145 -27.03 9.88 14.23
N ARG A 146 -28.06 9.02 14.26
CA ARG A 146 -28.13 7.88 15.19
C ARG A 146 -27.11 6.79 14.81
N ILE A 147 -26.97 6.50 13.52
CA ILE A 147 -25.97 5.54 13.01
C ILE A 147 -24.56 6.07 13.26
N LEU A 148 -24.32 7.34 12.95
CA LEU A 148 -23.02 7.98 13.17
C LEU A 148 -22.62 7.99 14.66
N LYS A 149 -23.54 8.28 15.57
CA LYS A 149 -23.26 8.22 17.01
C LYS A 149 -22.86 6.82 17.47
N ALA A 150 -23.54 5.79 16.97
CA ALA A 150 -23.20 4.39 17.29
C ALA A 150 -21.81 4.01 16.74
N ALA A 151 -21.51 4.37 15.50
CA ALA A 151 -20.21 4.13 14.88
C ALA A 151 -19.09 4.85 15.63
N ASN A 152 -19.24 6.13 15.92
CA ASN A 152 -18.26 6.92 16.66
C ASN A 152 -17.98 6.34 18.06
N HIS A 153 -19.02 5.85 18.76
CA HIS A 153 -18.84 5.22 20.07
C HIS A 153 -17.99 3.94 20.00
N VAL A 154 -18.08 3.19 18.89
CA VAL A 154 -17.22 2.02 18.66
C VAL A 154 -15.77 2.45 18.43
N ILE A 155 -15.59 3.45 17.56
CA ILE A 155 -14.25 3.95 17.18
C ILE A 155 -13.53 4.64 18.33
N GLU A 156 -14.24 5.29 19.25
CA GLU A 156 -13.65 5.92 20.46
C GLU A 156 -12.82 4.94 21.32
N ASN A 157 -13.06 3.63 21.20
CA ASN A 157 -12.31 2.60 21.90
C ASN A 157 -11.00 2.21 21.19
N ASN A 158 -10.78 2.65 19.96
CA ASN A 158 -9.56 2.39 19.23
C ASN A 158 -8.49 3.44 19.58
N PRO A 159 -7.22 3.03 19.73
CA PRO A 159 -6.16 4.00 19.80
C PRO A 159 -6.11 4.80 18.49
N PRO A 160 -5.84 6.10 18.53
CA PRO A 160 -5.70 6.90 17.32
C PRO A 160 -4.53 6.37 16.50
N TYR A 161 -4.82 5.80 15.32
CA TYR A 161 -3.82 5.19 14.45
C TYR A 161 -2.84 6.22 13.85
N ALA A 162 -3.31 7.40 13.60
CA ALA A 162 -2.41 8.43 13.11
C ALA A 162 -2.85 9.80 13.63
N ILE A 163 -1.93 10.47 14.25
CA ILE A 163 -2.03 11.88 14.67
C ILE A 163 -2.18 12.84 13.45
N ILE A 164 -2.42 12.31 12.25
CA ILE A 164 -2.38 13.08 11.02
C ILE A 164 -3.67 13.85 10.79
N PHE A 165 -4.78 13.30 11.22
CA PHE A 165 -6.11 13.83 10.93
C PHE A 165 -6.90 14.31 12.14
N LYS A 166 -6.28 14.37 13.32
CA LYS A 166 -6.90 14.97 14.53
C LYS A 166 -6.61 16.44 14.68
#